data_e592c06e97d2659cb5749e336df9ff17
#
_entry.id   e592c06e97d2659cb5749e336df9ff17
#
_cell.length_a   1.000
_cell.length_b   1.000
_cell.length_c   1.000
_cell.angle_alpha   90.00
_cell.angle_beta   90.00
_cell.angle_gamma   90.00
#
_symmetry.space_group_name_H-M   'P 1'
#
loop_
_entity.id
_entity.type
_entity.pdbx_description
1 polymer ?
#
loop_
_entity_poly.entity_id
_entity_poly.type
_entity_poly.pdbx_seq_one_letter_code
_entity_poly.pdbx_strand_id
1 'polypeptide(L)'
;MIKVPFTSVDEETQEKIPAAPLVAADDMKQTESVIAIGSPSGDYDSLMGGTITSVTGTLKVADEEYGMLTTDMVGSEEGGGILLNSSGEVAGIIWNQEEDRTNVIRAVETAQLRPLLESMANGEDICYIGIMGATISSYQSENLDVPRGVYVDAVDEDSPAMTAGIQNGDILHALDGQEVQSMEEYASVLQGLNKGTRTTVNVYRKNPFGEYEDVQLKVTIKEK
;
A
#
# COMPACT_ATOMS: atom_id res chain seq x y z
N MET A 1 1.06 -14.48 -1.87
CA MET A 1 2.36 -14.81 -2.53
C MET A 1 2.53 -16.31 -2.64
N ILE A 2 3.06 -16.83 -3.77
CA ILE A 2 3.43 -18.24 -3.89
C ILE A 2 4.93 -18.34 -3.65
N LYS A 3 5.34 -19.16 -2.68
CA LYS A 3 6.75 -19.41 -2.35
C LYS A 3 7.15 -20.78 -2.91
N VAL A 4 8.06 -20.80 -3.87
CA VAL A 4 8.62 -22.02 -4.44
C VAL A 4 10.04 -22.19 -3.91
N PRO A 5 10.35 -23.27 -3.18
CA PRO A 5 11.73 -23.51 -2.74
C PRO A 5 12.66 -23.62 -3.95
N PHE A 6 13.77 -22.90 -3.96
CA PHE A 6 14.73 -22.92 -5.06
C PHE A 6 15.22 -24.33 -5.37
N THR A 7 15.34 -25.16 -4.32
CA THR A 7 15.70 -26.58 -4.43
C THR A 7 14.67 -27.45 -5.14
N SER A 8 13.45 -26.95 -5.36
CA SER A 8 12.38 -27.65 -6.12
C SER A 8 12.45 -27.40 -7.62
N VAL A 9 13.33 -26.49 -8.05
CA VAL A 9 13.55 -26.12 -9.45
C VAL A 9 14.75 -26.88 -9.96
N ASP A 10 14.73 -27.38 -11.19
CA ASP A 10 15.86 -28.10 -11.79
C ASP A 10 17.10 -27.20 -11.93
N GLU A 11 18.29 -27.80 -11.90
CA GLU A 11 19.56 -27.08 -11.89
C GLU A 11 19.75 -26.17 -13.11
N GLU A 12 19.30 -26.60 -14.29
CA GLU A 12 19.39 -25.80 -15.52
C GLU A 12 18.55 -24.54 -15.42
N THR A 13 17.36 -24.62 -14.83
CA THR A 13 16.48 -23.47 -14.57
C THR A 13 17.03 -22.58 -13.47
N GLN A 14 17.60 -23.16 -12.39
CA GLN A 14 18.22 -22.37 -11.30
C GLN A 14 19.35 -21.47 -11.82
N GLU A 15 20.16 -21.95 -12.74
CA GLU A 15 21.25 -21.18 -13.35
C GLU A 15 20.76 -20.05 -14.27
N LYS A 16 19.53 -20.15 -14.78
CA LYS A 16 18.94 -19.21 -15.74
C LYS A 16 17.98 -18.20 -15.14
N ILE A 17 17.58 -18.35 -13.88
CA ILE A 17 16.66 -17.42 -13.20
C ILE A 17 17.46 -16.40 -12.38
N PRO A 18 17.79 -15.22 -12.93
CA PRO A 18 18.32 -14.14 -12.12
C PRO A 18 17.21 -13.55 -11.23
N ALA A 19 17.58 -12.98 -10.10
CA ALA A 19 16.66 -12.17 -9.32
C ALA A 19 16.27 -10.93 -10.15
N ALA A 20 14.96 -10.65 -10.25
CA ALA A 20 14.49 -9.43 -10.89
C ALA A 20 14.77 -8.23 -9.95
N PRO A 21 15.54 -7.22 -10.40
CA PRO A 21 15.75 -6.04 -9.60
C PRO A 21 14.44 -5.25 -9.47
N LEU A 22 14.19 -4.68 -8.30
CA LEU A 22 13.07 -3.76 -8.08
C LEU A 22 13.57 -2.32 -8.19
N VAL A 23 12.78 -1.45 -8.81
CA VAL A 23 13.06 -0.02 -8.88
C VAL A 23 13.18 0.56 -7.46
N ALA A 24 14.11 1.48 -7.25
CA ALA A 24 14.23 2.21 -6.00
C ALA A 24 13.09 3.22 -5.82
N ALA A 25 12.87 3.66 -4.58
CA ALA A 25 11.82 4.63 -4.28
C ALA A 25 12.03 5.94 -5.06
N ASP A 26 10.95 6.55 -5.51
CA ASP A 26 10.89 7.84 -6.22
C ASP A 26 11.65 7.91 -7.56
N ASP A 27 12.10 6.78 -8.10
CA ASP A 27 12.83 6.77 -9.36
C ASP A 27 11.92 6.85 -10.59
N MET A 28 10.63 6.46 -10.48
CA MET A 28 9.70 6.50 -11.61
C MET A 28 9.10 7.88 -11.83
N LYS A 29 9.11 8.34 -13.08
CA LYS A 29 8.63 9.69 -13.47
C LYS A 29 7.63 9.62 -14.61
N GLN A 30 6.81 10.67 -14.71
CA GLN A 30 5.96 10.86 -15.89
C GLN A 30 6.79 10.88 -17.17
N THR A 31 6.23 10.35 -18.24
CA THR A 31 6.82 10.23 -19.59
C THR A 31 7.90 9.14 -19.72
N GLU A 32 8.25 8.42 -18.66
CA GLU A 32 9.14 7.27 -18.77
C GLU A 32 8.48 6.11 -19.51
N SER A 33 9.26 5.44 -20.35
CA SER A 33 8.78 4.26 -21.08
C SER A 33 8.76 3.05 -20.17
N VAL A 34 7.69 2.28 -20.27
CA VAL A 34 7.50 1.02 -19.52
C VAL A 34 6.97 -0.08 -20.42
N ILE A 35 7.24 -1.32 -20.01
CA ILE A 35 6.73 -2.53 -20.66
C ILE A 35 5.90 -3.30 -19.62
N ALA A 36 4.66 -3.59 -19.96
CA ALA A 36 3.80 -4.50 -19.21
C ALA A 36 4.01 -5.93 -19.70
N ILE A 37 4.28 -6.85 -18.78
CA ILE A 37 4.55 -8.26 -19.05
C ILE A 37 3.66 -9.15 -18.19
N GLY A 38 3.13 -10.21 -18.77
CA GLY A 38 2.27 -11.19 -18.11
C GLY A 38 1.03 -11.47 -18.93
N SER A 39 -0.10 -10.95 -18.49
CA SER A 39 -1.38 -10.99 -19.26
C SER A 39 -2.06 -9.61 -19.27
N PRO A 40 -1.36 -8.50 -19.56
CA PRO A 40 -1.95 -7.17 -19.47
C PRO A 40 -3.15 -6.97 -20.41
N SER A 41 -3.17 -7.67 -21.55
CA SER A 41 -4.31 -7.68 -22.49
C SER A 41 -5.39 -8.71 -22.18
N GLY A 42 -5.22 -9.53 -21.13
CA GLY A 42 -6.05 -10.69 -20.83
C GLY A 42 -5.54 -12.00 -21.43
N ASP A 43 -4.69 -11.93 -22.45
CA ASP A 43 -4.06 -13.11 -23.05
C ASP A 43 -2.76 -13.46 -22.31
N TYR A 44 -2.51 -14.76 -22.12
CA TYR A 44 -1.26 -15.22 -21.50
C TYR A 44 -0.04 -14.84 -22.35
N ASP A 45 1.08 -14.55 -21.68
CA ASP A 45 2.35 -14.17 -22.30
C ASP A 45 2.26 -12.93 -23.21
N SER A 46 1.32 -12.03 -22.93
CA SER A 46 1.19 -10.79 -23.66
C SER A 46 2.16 -9.73 -23.18
N LEU A 47 2.56 -8.85 -24.10
CA LEU A 47 3.45 -7.72 -23.86
C LEU A 47 2.78 -6.46 -24.39
N MET A 48 2.87 -5.39 -23.57
CA MET A 48 2.41 -4.06 -24.01
C MET A 48 3.48 -3.02 -23.68
N GLY A 49 3.70 -2.09 -24.60
CA GLY A 49 4.61 -0.95 -24.41
C GLY A 49 3.85 0.35 -24.26
N GLY A 50 4.25 1.20 -23.36
CA GLY A 50 3.65 2.50 -23.14
C GLY A 50 4.51 3.42 -22.28
N THR A 51 3.89 4.47 -21.76
CA THR A 51 4.55 5.48 -20.93
C THR A 51 3.77 5.72 -19.63
N ILE A 52 4.48 6.14 -18.57
CA ILE A 52 3.87 6.60 -17.32
C ILE A 52 3.20 7.96 -17.58
N THR A 53 1.92 8.05 -17.30
CA THR A 53 1.14 9.30 -17.41
C THR A 53 0.93 9.98 -16.07
N SER A 54 0.96 9.22 -14.96
CA SER A 54 0.86 9.76 -13.60
C SER A 54 1.58 8.88 -12.59
N VAL A 55 2.17 9.54 -11.59
CA VAL A 55 2.82 8.92 -10.41
C VAL A 55 2.18 9.41 -9.10
N THR A 56 1.04 10.08 -9.16
CA THR A 56 0.40 10.72 -7.99
C THR A 56 -0.83 9.97 -7.48
N GLY A 57 -1.19 8.86 -8.12
CA GLY A 57 -2.26 7.99 -7.63
C GLY A 57 -1.86 7.21 -6.39
N THR A 58 -2.83 6.83 -5.57
CA THR A 58 -2.60 5.96 -4.42
C THR A 58 -3.62 4.81 -4.38
N LEU A 59 -3.19 3.68 -3.86
CA LEU A 59 -4.03 2.55 -3.49
C LEU A 59 -4.13 2.49 -1.97
N LYS A 60 -5.32 2.71 -1.45
CA LYS A 60 -5.61 2.55 -0.03
C LYS A 60 -6.05 1.12 0.25
N VAL A 61 -5.40 0.49 1.19
CA VAL A 61 -5.78 -0.81 1.75
C VAL A 61 -5.80 -0.71 3.27
N ALA A 62 -6.31 -1.72 3.95
CA ALA A 62 -6.31 -1.70 5.40
C ALA A 62 -4.88 -1.59 5.95
N ASP A 63 -4.68 -0.58 6.77
CA ASP A 63 -3.43 -0.19 7.46
C ASP A 63 -2.27 0.27 6.58
N GLU A 64 -2.51 0.48 5.26
CA GLU A 64 -1.45 0.86 4.32
C GLU A 64 -1.98 1.78 3.20
N GLU A 65 -1.09 2.57 2.62
CA GLU A 65 -1.33 3.35 1.41
C GLU A 65 -0.12 3.21 0.49
N TYR A 66 -0.34 2.75 -0.74
CA TYR A 66 0.72 2.52 -1.73
C TYR A 66 0.59 3.48 -2.90
N GLY A 67 1.70 3.97 -3.43
CA GLY A 67 1.74 4.75 -4.65
C GLY A 67 1.32 3.91 -5.86
N MET A 68 0.68 4.56 -6.82
CA MET A 68 0.23 3.96 -8.07
C MET A 68 0.80 4.68 -9.28
N LEU A 69 1.36 3.88 -10.17
CA LEU A 69 1.73 4.29 -11.52
C LEU A 69 0.51 4.14 -12.44
N THR A 70 0.19 5.18 -13.20
CA THR A 70 -0.81 5.13 -14.27
C THR A 70 -0.09 5.24 -15.61
N THR A 71 -0.50 4.42 -16.59
CA THR A 71 0.11 4.39 -17.93
C THR A 71 -0.86 4.94 -18.99
N ASP A 72 -0.40 5.02 -20.25
CA ASP A 72 -1.25 5.28 -21.42
C ASP A 72 -1.74 3.97 -22.10
N MET A 73 -1.40 2.82 -21.53
CA MET A 73 -1.82 1.53 -22.04
C MET A 73 -3.25 1.19 -21.59
N VAL A 74 -4.03 0.61 -22.49
CA VAL A 74 -5.36 0.08 -22.20
C VAL A 74 -5.29 -1.44 -22.26
N GLY A 75 -5.53 -2.09 -21.13
CA GLY A 75 -5.46 -3.54 -20.97
C GLY A 75 -6.82 -4.19 -20.86
N SER A 76 -6.87 -5.37 -20.24
CA SER A 76 -8.08 -6.12 -19.91
C SER A 76 -8.42 -5.94 -18.41
N GLU A 77 -9.72 -5.99 -18.08
CA GLU A 77 -10.18 -6.04 -16.68
C GLU A 77 -9.58 -7.24 -15.93
N GLU A 78 -9.40 -8.36 -16.61
CA GLU A 78 -8.77 -9.57 -16.08
C GLU A 78 -7.24 -9.57 -16.25
N GLY A 79 -6.69 -8.48 -16.80
CA GLY A 79 -5.26 -8.36 -17.07
C GLY A 79 -4.44 -8.32 -15.78
N GLY A 80 -3.23 -8.87 -15.84
CA GLY A 80 -2.30 -8.87 -14.71
C GLY A 80 -0.86 -8.97 -15.17
N GLY A 81 0.06 -8.78 -14.23
CA GLY A 81 1.49 -8.85 -14.52
C GLY A 81 2.29 -7.80 -13.80
N ILE A 82 3.41 -7.41 -14.41
CA ILE A 82 4.34 -6.43 -13.87
C ILE A 82 4.64 -5.34 -14.92
N LEU A 83 5.03 -4.17 -14.44
CA LEU A 83 5.65 -3.12 -15.25
C LEU A 83 7.17 -3.18 -15.09
N LEU A 84 7.90 -3.20 -16.20
CA LEU A 84 9.34 -3.02 -16.23
C LEU A 84 9.68 -1.63 -16.74
N ASN A 85 10.73 -1.02 -16.18
CA ASN A 85 11.32 0.19 -16.72
C ASN A 85 12.29 -0.13 -17.89
N SER A 86 12.89 0.90 -18.47
CA SER A 86 13.86 0.75 -19.59
C SER A 86 15.15 0.01 -19.21
N SER A 87 15.45 -0.11 -17.92
CA SER A 87 16.62 -0.86 -17.40
C SER A 87 16.29 -2.34 -17.13
N GLY A 88 15.04 -2.75 -17.30
CA GLY A 88 14.58 -4.11 -16.99
C GLY A 88 14.30 -4.35 -15.51
N GLU A 89 14.17 -3.30 -14.71
CA GLU A 89 13.81 -3.40 -13.30
C GLU A 89 12.28 -3.38 -13.15
N VAL A 90 11.76 -4.10 -12.16
CA VAL A 90 10.32 -4.14 -11.87
C VAL A 90 9.91 -2.84 -11.19
N ALA A 91 9.14 -2.02 -11.89
CA ALA A 91 8.62 -0.74 -11.42
C ALA A 91 7.28 -0.88 -10.68
N GLY A 92 6.45 -1.82 -11.09
CA GLY A 92 5.14 -1.99 -10.48
C GLY A 92 4.52 -3.36 -10.70
N ILE A 93 3.58 -3.70 -9.84
CA ILE A 93 2.69 -4.87 -10.01
C ILE A 93 1.36 -4.34 -10.53
N ILE A 94 0.92 -4.86 -11.69
CA ILE A 94 -0.35 -4.44 -12.30
C ILE A 94 -1.50 -4.75 -11.36
N TRP A 95 -2.30 -3.71 -11.09
CA TRP A 95 -3.45 -3.76 -10.22
C TRP A 95 -4.66 -3.17 -10.93
N ASN A 96 -5.58 -4.02 -11.32
CA ASN A 96 -6.83 -3.62 -11.93
C ASN A 96 -7.94 -3.63 -10.87
N GLN A 97 -8.71 -2.55 -10.80
CA GLN A 97 -9.90 -2.47 -9.97
C GLN A 97 -11.15 -2.66 -10.84
N GLU A 98 -12.07 -3.49 -10.41
CA GLU A 98 -13.35 -3.74 -11.09
C GLU A 98 -14.17 -2.47 -11.35
N GLU A 99 -13.96 -1.42 -10.55
CA GLU A 99 -14.65 -0.14 -10.67
C GLU A 99 -14.04 0.80 -11.71
N ASP A 100 -12.86 0.46 -12.26
CA ASP A 100 -12.17 1.32 -13.22
C ASP A 100 -12.69 1.09 -14.66
N ARG A 101 -13.66 1.89 -15.06
CA ARG A 101 -14.27 1.84 -16.38
C ARG A 101 -13.33 2.19 -17.55
N THR A 102 -12.10 2.55 -17.27
CA THR A 102 -11.16 3.01 -18.32
C THR A 102 -10.27 1.90 -18.87
N ASN A 103 -10.15 0.78 -18.16
CA ASN A 103 -9.22 -0.31 -18.44
C ASN A 103 -7.77 0.17 -18.67
N VAL A 104 -7.43 1.35 -18.17
CA VAL A 104 -6.06 1.87 -18.20
C VAL A 104 -5.22 1.05 -17.26
N ILE A 105 -4.08 0.54 -17.75
CA ILE A 105 -3.15 -0.22 -16.93
C ILE A 105 -2.59 0.68 -15.83
N ARG A 106 -2.84 0.29 -14.60
CA ARG A 106 -2.26 0.85 -13.38
C ARG A 106 -1.44 -0.19 -12.67
N ALA A 107 -0.45 0.24 -11.91
CA ALA A 107 0.38 -0.66 -11.14
C ALA A 107 0.73 -0.04 -9.79
N VAL A 108 0.78 -0.90 -8.77
CA VAL A 108 1.28 -0.52 -7.43
C VAL A 108 2.80 -0.48 -7.50
N GLU A 109 3.39 0.60 -7.02
CA GLU A 109 4.85 0.79 -7.03
C GLU A 109 5.57 -0.28 -6.20
N THR A 110 6.52 -0.99 -6.80
CA THR A 110 7.26 -2.05 -6.11
C THR A 110 8.19 -1.53 -5.02
N ALA A 111 8.68 -0.30 -5.14
CA ALA A 111 9.53 0.33 -4.13
C ALA A 111 8.86 0.36 -2.75
N GLN A 112 7.58 0.72 -2.70
CA GLN A 112 6.80 0.80 -1.46
C GLN A 112 6.32 -0.58 -0.98
N LEU A 113 6.20 -1.56 -1.90
CA LEU A 113 5.85 -2.94 -1.55
C LEU A 113 7.02 -3.74 -0.97
N ARG A 114 8.26 -3.25 -1.07
CA ARG A 114 9.47 -3.98 -0.65
C ARG A 114 9.39 -4.51 0.78
N PRO A 115 9.04 -3.71 1.81
CA PRO A 115 8.95 -4.21 3.20
C PRO A 115 7.94 -5.35 3.33
N LEU A 116 6.77 -5.20 2.70
CA LEU A 116 5.73 -6.23 2.67
C LEU A 116 6.23 -7.53 2.02
N LEU A 117 6.90 -7.41 0.86
CA LEU A 117 7.45 -8.56 0.14
C LEU A 117 8.53 -9.28 0.97
N GLU A 118 9.37 -8.54 1.69
CA GLU A 118 10.41 -9.08 2.57
C GLU A 118 9.79 -9.82 3.77
N SER A 119 8.83 -9.21 4.47
CA SER A 119 8.10 -9.86 5.58
C SER A 119 7.38 -11.13 5.13
N MET A 120 6.67 -11.08 3.99
CA MET A 120 6.03 -12.26 3.40
C MET A 120 7.04 -13.35 3.00
N ALA A 121 8.21 -12.96 2.48
CA ALA A 121 9.27 -13.91 2.10
C ALA A 121 9.88 -14.59 3.34
N ASN A 122 10.02 -13.86 4.44
CA ASN A 122 10.53 -14.36 5.71
C ASN A 122 9.48 -15.18 6.49
N GLY A 123 8.21 -15.10 6.11
CA GLY A 123 7.10 -15.71 6.83
C GLY A 123 6.79 -15.01 8.15
N GLU A 124 7.02 -13.70 8.18
CA GLU A 124 6.68 -12.83 9.30
C GLU A 124 5.17 -12.52 9.29
N ASP A 125 4.59 -12.36 10.47
CA ASP A 125 3.19 -11.97 10.63
C ASP A 125 3.02 -10.51 10.19
N ILE A 126 2.02 -10.24 9.36
CA ILE A 126 1.65 -8.87 8.98
C ILE A 126 0.68 -8.34 10.02
N CYS A 127 1.14 -7.38 10.81
CA CYS A 127 0.34 -6.76 11.85
C CYS A 127 -0.82 -5.95 11.28
N TYR A 128 -1.97 -6.02 11.93
CA TYR A 128 -3.23 -5.51 11.45
C TYR A 128 -4.10 -4.94 12.57
N ILE A 129 -4.66 -3.76 12.37
CA ILE A 129 -5.75 -3.21 13.17
C ILE A 129 -6.99 -2.85 12.36
N GLY A 130 -6.87 -2.62 11.07
CA GLY A 130 -7.99 -2.50 10.13
C GLY A 130 -8.54 -1.10 9.98
N ILE A 131 -7.70 -0.11 9.76
CA ILE A 131 -8.11 1.23 9.31
C ILE A 131 -7.79 1.42 7.83
N MET A 132 -8.66 2.10 7.11
CA MET A 132 -8.33 2.74 5.83
C MET A 132 -8.24 4.23 6.06
N GLY A 133 -7.15 4.83 5.62
CA GLY A 133 -6.92 6.25 5.90
C GLY A 133 -6.07 6.94 4.84
N ALA A 134 -5.80 8.20 5.10
CA ALA A 134 -4.91 9.01 4.28
C ALA A 134 -4.14 9.99 5.15
N THR A 135 -2.92 10.30 4.73
CA THR A 135 -2.09 11.31 5.35
C THR A 135 -2.69 12.71 5.19
N ILE A 136 -2.89 13.44 6.29
CA ILE A 136 -3.20 14.87 6.24
C ILE A 136 -1.90 15.63 5.98
N SER A 137 -1.75 16.19 4.78
CA SER A 137 -0.58 17.00 4.43
C SER A 137 -0.51 18.29 5.25
N SER A 138 0.69 18.89 5.35
CA SER A 138 0.85 20.19 6.01
C SER A 138 -0.03 21.26 5.38
N TYR A 139 -0.16 21.24 4.05
CA TYR A 139 -1.04 22.17 3.31
C TYR A 139 -2.52 21.99 3.70
N GLN A 140 -3.00 20.75 3.82
CA GLN A 140 -4.38 20.47 4.24
C GLN A 140 -4.61 20.91 5.70
N SER A 141 -3.68 20.58 6.60
CA SER A 141 -3.75 20.96 8.01
C SER A 141 -3.89 22.47 8.19
N GLU A 142 -3.04 23.25 7.52
CA GLU A 142 -3.05 24.70 7.61
C GLU A 142 -4.30 25.36 6.99
N ASN A 143 -4.75 24.85 5.83
CA ASN A 143 -5.87 25.47 5.12
C ASN A 143 -7.24 25.08 5.64
N LEU A 144 -7.38 23.89 6.23
CA LEU A 144 -8.64 23.37 6.74
C LEU A 144 -8.75 23.47 8.27
N ASP A 145 -7.70 23.98 8.94
CA ASP A 145 -7.62 24.05 10.40
C ASP A 145 -7.90 22.70 11.07
N VAL A 146 -7.23 21.65 10.56
CA VAL A 146 -7.36 20.29 11.06
C VAL A 146 -6.03 19.80 11.61
N PRO A 147 -6.00 18.98 12.67
CA PRO A 147 -4.75 18.39 13.19
C PRO A 147 -4.02 17.55 12.12
N ARG A 148 -2.70 17.45 12.24
CA ARG A 148 -1.89 16.53 11.44
C ARG A 148 -2.05 15.11 11.95
N GLY A 149 -1.91 14.14 11.05
CA GLY A 149 -2.02 12.72 11.35
C GLY A 149 -2.61 11.93 10.18
N VAL A 150 -3.14 10.76 10.50
CA VAL A 150 -3.83 9.87 9.56
C VAL A 150 -5.32 10.05 9.71
N TYR A 151 -5.97 10.62 8.71
CA TYR A 151 -7.43 10.69 8.64
C TYR A 151 -8.01 9.31 8.37
N VAL A 152 -8.90 8.84 9.23
CA VAL A 152 -9.57 7.55 9.10
C VAL A 152 -10.77 7.69 8.17
N ASP A 153 -10.64 7.18 6.94
CA ASP A 153 -11.72 7.16 5.94
C ASP A 153 -12.74 6.07 6.23
N ALA A 154 -12.25 4.88 6.63
CA ALA A 154 -13.09 3.74 6.97
C ALA A 154 -12.40 2.82 7.98
N VAL A 155 -13.19 1.96 8.61
CA VAL A 155 -12.73 0.93 9.54
C VAL A 155 -13.31 -0.41 9.08
N ASP A 156 -12.45 -1.42 8.93
CA ASP A 156 -12.87 -2.76 8.53
C ASP A 156 -13.84 -3.37 9.53
N GLU A 157 -14.82 -4.11 9.03
CA GLU A 157 -15.77 -4.87 9.86
C GLU A 157 -15.00 -5.95 10.66
N ASP A 158 -15.42 -6.17 11.90
CA ASP A 158 -14.82 -7.16 12.82
C ASP A 158 -13.31 -6.96 13.12
N SER A 159 -12.78 -5.79 12.78
CA SER A 159 -11.39 -5.43 13.00
C SER A 159 -11.07 -5.07 14.46
N PRO A 160 -9.79 -5.09 14.86
CA PRO A 160 -9.33 -4.53 16.12
C PRO A 160 -9.68 -3.05 16.28
N ALA A 161 -9.60 -2.25 15.20
CA ALA A 161 -9.93 -0.83 15.20
C ALA A 161 -11.41 -0.61 15.54
N MET A 162 -12.32 -1.35 14.90
CA MET A 162 -13.75 -1.31 15.20
C MET A 162 -14.01 -1.71 16.67
N THR A 163 -13.39 -2.78 17.13
CA THR A 163 -13.52 -3.25 18.53
C THR A 163 -13.01 -2.23 19.54
N ALA A 164 -11.95 -1.50 19.21
CA ALA A 164 -11.37 -0.44 20.04
C ALA A 164 -12.22 0.85 20.04
N GLY A 165 -13.15 0.99 19.08
CA GLY A 165 -14.01 2.16 18.94
C GLY A 165 -13.39 3.30 18.13
N ILE A 166 -12.43 3.00 17.25
CA ILE A 166 -11.96 3.93 16.21
C ILE A 166 -13.11 4.13 15.21
N GLN A 167 -13.28 5.33 14.73
CA GLN A 167 -14.40 5.74 13.88
C GLN A 167 -13.92 6.47 12.63
N ASN A 168 -14.75 6.40 11.60
CA ASN A 168 -14.60 7.27 10.44
C ASN A 168 -14.62 8.74 10.89
N GLY A 169 -13.67 9.54 10.39
CA GLY A 169 -13.48 10.94 10.75
C GLY A 169 -12.53 11.18 11.91
N ASP A 170 -12.05 10.14 12.61
CA ASP A 170 -10.95 10.28 13.55
C ASP A 170 -9.67 10.66 12.81
N ILE A 171 -8.76 11.36 13.50
CA ILE A 171 -7.41 11.63 13.01
C ILE A 171 -6.43 10.95 13.96
N LEU A 172 -5.85 9.83 13.51
CA LEU A 172 -4.88 9.07 14.30
C LEU A 172 -3.54 9.82 14.29
N HIS A 173 -3.02 10.09 15.49
CA HIS A 173 -1.79 10.86 15.66
C HIS A 173 -0.74 10.17 16.52
N ALA A 174 -1.07 9.04 17.18
CA ALA A 174 -0.08 8.23 17.85
C ALA A 174 -0.51 6.75 17.93
N LEU A 175 0.47 5.85 17.81
CA LEU A 175 0.33 4.41 18.00
C LEU A 175 1.46 3.92 18.91
N ASP A 176 1.15 3.13 19.93
CA ASP A 176 2.11 2.59 20.90
C ASP A 176 2.98 3.67 21.58
N GLY A 177 2.41 4.85 21.80
CA GLY A 177 3.09 6.00 22.37
C GLY A 177 4.05 6.72 21.42
N GLN A 178 4.15 6.31 20.16
CA GLN A 178 4.92 6.96 19.13
C GLN A 178 4.02 7.90 18.31
N GLU A 179 4.42 9.13 18.11
CA GLU A 179 3.72 10.07 17.24
C GLU A 179 3.80 9.60 15.79
N VAL A 180 2.69 9.73 15.07
CA VAL A 180 2.59 9.43 13.63
C VAL A 180 1.90 10.57 12.91
N GLN A 181 2.46 11.02 11.80
CA GLN A 181 1.98 12.13 11.00
C GLN A 181 1.60 11.71 9.57
N SER A 182 1.87 10.45 9.20
CA SER A 182 1.58 9.89 7.88
C SER A 182 1.16 8.43 7.97
N MET A 183 0.53 7.91 6.89
CA MET A 183 0.24 6.48 6.75
C MET A 183 1.51 5.64 6.77
N GLU A 184 2.59 6.13 6.17
CA GLU A 184 3.89 5.45 6.15
C GLU A 184 4.46 5.29 7.56
N GLU A 185 4.48 6.38 8.36
CA GLU A 185 4.93 6.34 9.76
C GLU A 185 4.04 5.41 10.60
N TYR A 186 2.72 5.51 10.43
CA TYR A 186 1.76 4.64 11.10
C TYR A 186 2.01 3.16 10.78
N ALA A 187 2.13 2.82 9.50
CA ALA A 187 2.38 1.46 9.05
C ALA A 187 3.72 0.93 9.59
N SER A 188 4.77 1.76 9.56
CA SER A 188 6.09 1.41 10.12
C SER A 188 6.01 1.07 11.60
N VAL A 189 5.29 1.87 12.40
CA VAL A 189 5.09 1.60 13.83
C VAL A 189 4.29 0.32 14.02
N LEU A 190 3.19 0.13 13.26
CA LEU A 190 2.33 -1.03 13.35
C LEU A 190 3.08 -2.34 13.03
N GLN A 191 3.87 -2.36 11.94
CA GLN A 191 4.65 -3.54 11.56
C GLN A 191 5.82 -3.83 12.50
N GLY A 192 6.23 -2.85 13.32
CA GLY A 192 7.20 -3.05 14.41
C GLY A 192 6.62 -3.74 15.65
N LEU A 193 5.30 -3.92 15.73
CA LEU A 193 4.63 -4.57 16.85
C LEU A 193 4.52 -6.09 16.61
N ASN A 194 4.05 -6.79 17.64
CA ASN A 194 3.80 -8.23 17.54
C ASN A 194 2.30 -8.51 17.65
N LYS A 195 1.84 -9.55 16.98
CA LYS A 195 0.50 -10.11 17.14
C LYS A 195 0.18 -10.37 18.61
N GLY A 196 -1.02 -10.00 19.03
CA GLY A 196 -1.48 -10.15 20.40
C GLY A 196 -1.05 -9.03 21.35
N THR A 197 -0.17 -8.11 20.90
CA THR A 197 0.21 -6.92 21.68
C THR A 197 -1.03 -6.09 21.97
N ARG A 198 -1.20 -5.68 23.23
CA ARG A 198 -2.20 -4.68 23.63
C ARG A 198 -1.50 -3.34 23.77
N THR A 199 -1.94 -2.40 22.98
CA THR A 199 -1.35 -1.07 22.94
C THR A 199 -2.41 0.02 22.89
N THR A 200 -2.00 1.27 22.76
CA THR A 200 -2.86 2.44 22.67
C THR A 200 -2.76 3.10 21.31
N VAL A 201 -3.90 3.57 20.83
CA VAL A 201 -4.04 4.47 19.69
C VAL A 201 -4.58 5.79 20.21
N ASN A 202 -3.94 6.90 19.88
CA ASN A 202 -4.45 8.23 20.16
C ASN A 202 -5.03 8.83 18.90
N VAL A 203 -6.25 9.34 19.00
CA VAL A 203 -6.95 9.97 17.89
C VAL A 203 -7.48 11.34 18.30
N TYR A 204 -7.44 12.29 17.39
CA TYR A 204 -8.25 13.50 17.51
C TYR A 204 -9.65 13.20 16.96
N ARG A 205 -10.65 13.34 17.80
CA ARG A 205 -12.07 13.14 17.44
C ARG A 205 -12.81 14.46 17.53
N LYS A 206 -13.57 14.77 16.48
CA LYS A 206 -14.34 15.99 16.43
C LYS A 206 -15.60 15.87 17.30
N ASN A 207 -15.75 16.78 18.27
CA ASN A 207 -16.93 16.83 19.13
C ASN A 207 -18.12 17.53 18.42
N PRO A 208 -19.33 17.50 18.96
CA PRO A 208 -20.51 18.14 18.36
C PRO A 208 -20.38 19.66 18.19
N PHE A 209 -19.43 20.31 18.85
CA PHE A 209 -19.17 21.75 18.72
C PHE A 209 -18.14 22.07 17.63
N GLY A 210 -17.56 21.03 17.01
CA GLY A 210 -16.59 21.17 15.95
C GLY A 210 -15.13 21.24 16.42
N GLU A 211 -14.86 21.07 17.72
CA GLU A 211 -13.52 21.07 18.29
C GLU A 211 -12.94 19.65 18.30
N TYR A 212 -11.62 19.53 18.17
CA TYR A 212 -10.93 18.25 18.26
C TYR A 212 -10.52 17.95 19.70
N GLU A 213 -10.89 16.77 20.17
CA GLU A 213 -10.52 16.23 21.49
C GLU A 213 -9.56 15.04 21.30
N ASP A 214 -8.51 14.97 22.13
CA ASP A 214 -7.60 13.83 22.15
C ASP A 214 -8.26 12.66 22.91
N VAL A 215 -8.46 11.55 22.19
CA VAL A 215 -9.09 10.34 22.70
C VAL A 215 -8.08 9.20 22.63
N GLN A 216 -7.80 8.58 23.78
CA GLN A 216 -6.96 7.38 23.85
C GLN A 216 -7.81 6.12 23.82
N LEU A 217 -7.54 5.24 22.88
CA LEU A 217 -8.22 3.97 22.69
C LEU A 217 -7.23 2.82 22.87
N LYS A 218 -7.75 1.68 23.38
CA LYS A 218 -6.94 0.46 23.54
C LYS A 218 -7.24 -0.50 22.42
N VAL A 219 -6.21 -0.93 21.72
CA VAL A 219 -6.31 -1.88 20.61
C VAL A 219 -5.47 -3.12 20.88
N THR A 220 -5.89 -4.26 20.35
CA THR A 220 -5.10 -5.49 20.35
C THR A 220 -4.72 -5.82 18.92
N ILE A 221 -3.41 -5.88 18.65
CA ILE A 221 -2.89 -6.16 17.31
C ILE A 221 -3.27 -7.58 16.89
N LYS A 222 -3.81 -7.72 15.69
CA LYS A 222 -4.05 -9.02 15.04
C LYS A 222 -3.08 -9.21 13.88
N GLU A 223 -3.10 -10.37 13.29
CA GLU A 223 -2.49 -10.75 12.02
C GLU A 223 -3.57 -10.68 10.92
N LYS A 224 -3.17 -10.25 9.74
CA LYS A 224 -4.03 -10.17 8.55
C LYS A 224 -4.09 -11.50 7.83
#